data_9ce988380277d2893b59119a7becb30f
#
_entry.id   9ce988380277d2893b59119a7becb30f
#
_cell.length_a   1.000
_cell.length_b   1.000
_cell.length_c   1.000
_cell.angle_alpha   90.00
_cell.angle_beta   90.00
_cell.angle_gamma   90.00
#
_symmetry.space_group_name_H-M   'P 1'
#
loop_
_entity.id
_entity.type
_entity.pdbx_description
1 polymer ?
#
loop_
_entity_poly.entity_id
_entity_poly.type
_entity_poly.pdbx_seq_one_letter_code
_entity_poly.pdbx_strand_id
1 'polypeptide(L)'
;MRINTNVAAMNAQANNQQINKNLSNSLEKLSSGLRINKASDDASGMAIADKLRTQASSLGQGISNANSATALIQIADKAMAEQSNILDIVKTKLIQAATSTTSSEGREAIRKDITKLLDQLDNISTQTNYNGVNLLDTKDNDFTFQVGEDSNYDIGLSTAYAVNTAGLGSAEALINDEDTLFNIENQ
;
A
#
# COMPACT_ATOMS: atom_id res chain seq x y z
N MET A 1 -23.85 -77.67 -21.95
CA MET A 1 -24.54 -76.43 -21.78
C MET A 1 -24.46 -76.06 -20.29
N ARG A 2 -23.90 -74.94 -19.94
CA ARG A 2 -23.88 -74.45 -18.53
C ARG A 2 -25.17 -73.67 -18.33
N ILE A 3 -26.09 -74.16 -17.54
CA ILE A 3 -27.43 -73.59 -17.33
C ILE A 3 -27.38 -72.46 -16.29
N ASN A 4 -26.38 -72.46 -15.43
CA ASN A 4 -26.31 -71.48 -14.31
C ASN A 4 -25.37 -70.27 -14.57
N THR A 5 -24.73 -70.13 -15.71
CA THR A 5 -23.82 -69.04 -16.02
C THR A 5 -23.99 -68.60 -17.46
N ASN A 6 -24.81 -67.58 -17.66
CA ASN A 6 -24.96 -66.98 -18.98
C ASN A 6 -23.88 -65.88 -19.15
N VAL A 7 -22.78 -66.23 -19.77
CA VAL A 7 -21.63 -65.34 -20.01
C VAL A 7 -22.03 -64.13 -20.91
N ALA A 8 -22.96 -64.30 -21.84
CA ALA A 8 -23.43 -63.22 -22.67
C ALA A 8 -24.22 -62.17 -21.87
N ALA A 9 -25.06 -62.63 -20.91
CA ALA A 9 -25.79 -61.73 -20.01
C ALA A 9 -24.85 -60.98 -19.06
N MET A 10 -23.80 -61.64 -18.54
CA MET A 10 -22.78 -61.02 -17.67
C MET A 10 -21.98 -59.98 -18.47
N ASN A 11 -21.59 -60.24 -19.72
CA ASN A 11 -20.92 -59.25 -20.57
C ASN A 11 -21.79 -58.06 -20.90
N ALA A 12 -23.08 -58.32 -21.18
CA ALA A 12 -24.04 -57.22 -21.42
C ALA A 12 -24.22 -56.33 -20.19
N GLN A 13 -24.26 -56.92 -18.99
CA GLN A 13 -24.36 -56.19 -17.74
C GLN A 13 -23.09 -55.39 -17.44
N ALA A 14 -21.89 -55.92 -17.67
CA ALA A 14 -20.64 -55.20 -17.53
C ALA A 14 -20.51 -54.04 -18.49
N ASN A 15 -20.92 -54.22 -19.75
CA ASN A 15 -20.97 -53.12 -20.73
C ASN A 15 -21.96 -52.04 -20.33
N ASN A 16 -23.13 -52.42 -19.81
CA ASN A 16 -24.13 -51.44 -19.36
C ASN A 16 -23.60 -50.62 -18.17
N GLN A 17 -22.93 -51.25 -17.22
CA GLN A 17 -22.26 -50.51 -16.10
C GLN A 17 -21.18 -49.57 -16.61
N GLN A 18 -20.38 -49.95 -17.60
CA GLN A 18 -19.39 -49.08 -18.21
C GLN A 18 -19.98 -47.91 -18.95
N ILE A 19 -21.07 -48.10 -19.70
CA ILE A 19 -21.81 -47.03 -20.39
C ILE A 19 -22.39 -46.05 -19.39
N ASN A 20 -23.05 -46.54 -18.32
CA ASN A 20 -23.60 -45.69 -17.28
C ASN A 20 -22.52 -44.85 -16.57
N LYS A 21 -21.32 -45.44 -16.32
CA LYS A 21 -20.20 -44.70 -15.76
C LYS A 21 -19.68 -43.61 -16.70
N ASN A 22 -19.54 -43.92 -17.99
CA ASN A 22 -19.11 -42.94 -18.99
C ASN A 22 -20.16 -41.80 -19.17
N LEU A 23 -21.44 -42.16 -19.14
CA LEU A 23 -22.54 -41.21 -19.22
C LEU A 23 -22.49 -40.24 -17.99
N SER A 24 -22.35 -40.78 -16.77
CA SER A 24 -22.23 -40.00 -15.55
C SER A 24 -21.04 -39.04 -15.59
N ASN A 25 -19.88 -39.50 -16.05
CA ASN A 25 -18.69 -38.67 -16.22
C ASN A 25 -18.92 -37.54 -17.26
N SER A 26 -19.60 -37.86 -18.36
CA SER A 26 -19.94 -36.85 -19.41
C SER A 26 -20.93 -35.81 -18.91
N LEU A 27 -21.95 -36.23 -18.16
CA LEU A 27 -22.91 -35.34 -17.53
C LEU A 27 -22.22 -34.43 -16.46
N GLU A 28 -21.31 -34.97 -15.70
CA GLU A 28 -20.52 -34.18 -14.73
C GLU A 28 -19.69 -33.09 -15.43
N LYS A 29 -19.00 -33.43 -16.52
CA LYS A 29 -18.24 -32.45 -17.34
C LYS A 29 -19.15 -31.41 -17.99
N LEU A 30 -20.31 -31.82 -18.46
CA LEU A 30 -21.28 -30.91 -19.07
C LEU A 30 -21.88 -29.96 -18.03
N SER A 31 -22.19 -30.47 -16.84
CA SER A 31 -22.77 -29.69 -15.74
C SER A 31 -21.77 -28.68 -15.17
N SER A 32 -20.51 -29.05 -15.02
CA SER A 32 -19.45 -28.16 -14.53
C SER A 32 -18.94 -27.18 -15.61
N GLY A 33 -19.11 -27.51 -16.89
CA GLY A 33 -18.50 -26.79 -18.02
C GLY A 33 -17.00 -26.98 -18.12
N LEU A 34 -16.40 -27.85 -17.30
CA LEU A 34 -14.96 -28.08 -17.23
C LEU A 34 -14.59 -29.43 -17.84
N ARG A 35 -13.50 -29.49 -18.61
CA ARG A 35 -12.97 -30.72 -19.18
C ARG A 35 -12.34 -31.61 -18.12
N ILE A 36 -11.70 -31.05 -17.12
CA ILE A 36 -11.00 -31.72 -16.02
C ILE A 36 -11.72 -31.35 -14.74
N ASN A 37 -12.39 -32.32 -14.12
CA ASN A 37 -13.12 -32.12 -12.85
C ASN A 37 -12.42 -32.80 -11.67
N LYS A 38 -11.74 -33.91 -11.94
CA LYS A 38 -11.10 -34.74 -10.94
C LYS A 38 -9.66 -35.02 -11.32
N ALA A 39 -8.81 -35.23 -10.33
CA ALA A 39 -7.42 -35.63 -10.56
C ALA A 39 -7.32 -36.93 -11.37
N SER A 40 -8.37 -37.79 -11.33
CA SER A 40 -8.46 -39.01 -12.13
C SER A 40 -8.69 -38.76 -13.64
N ASP A 41 -9.19 -37.57 -14.03
CA ASP A 41 -9.35 -37.23 -15.45
C ASP A 41 -8.00 -36.86 -16.08
N ASP A 42 -7.22 -36.02 -15.39
CA ASP A 42 -5.87 -35.60 -15.78
C ASP A 42 -5.16 -35.00 -14.53
N ALA A 43 -4.31 -35.79 -13.89
CA ALA A 43 -3.58 -35.36 -12.70
C ALA A 43 -2.58 -34.21 -13.00
N SER A 44 -1.93 -34.25 -14.17
CA SER A 44 -0.96 -33.21 -14.57
C SER A 44 -1.66 -31.88 -14.90
N GLY A 45 -2.72 -31.97 -15.70
CA GLY A 45 -3.52 -30.80 -16.07
C GLY A 45 -4.17 -30.13 -14.85
N MET A 46 -4.63 -30.94 -13.88
CA MET A 46 -5.21 -30.44 -12.63
C MET A 46 -4.18 -29.69 -11.79
N ALA A 47 -2.99 -30.26 -11.62
CA ALA A 47 -1.90 -29.61 -10.87
C ALA A 47 -1.47 -28.27 -11.49
N ILE A 48 -1.39 -28.21 -12.83
CA ILE A 48 -1.09 -26.97 -13.56
C ILE A 48 -2.22 -25.95 -13.38
N ALA A 49 -3.47 -26.39 -13.53
CA ALA A 49 -4.64 -25.50 -13.38
C ALA A 49 -4.73 -24.93 -11.96
N ASP A 50 -4.49 -25.73 -10.93
CA ASP A 50 -4.47 -25.28 -9.54
C ASP A 50 -3.35 -24.29 -9.28
N LYS A 51 -2.16 -24.54 -9.81
CA LYS A 51 -1.03 -23.60 -9.72
C LYS A 51 -1.36 -22.26 -10.38
N LEU A 52 -1.89 -22.30 -11.60
CA LEU A 52 -2.27 -21.07 -12.32
C LEU A 52 -3.41 -20.32 -11.61
N ARG A 53 -4.36 -21.03 -11.03
CA ARG A 53 -5.45 -20.42 -10.25
C ARG A 53 -4.91 -19.74 -9.00
N THR A 54 -3.98 -20.36 -8.29
CA THR A 54 -3.31 -19.76 -7.13
C THR A 54 -2.53 -18.53 -7.54
N GLN A 55 -1.77 -18.59 -8.63
CA GLN A 55 -1.05 -17.43 -9.15
C GLN A 55 -1.99 -16.28 -9.54
N ALA A 56 -3.08 -16.58 -10.23
CA ALA A 56 -4.08 -15.57 -10.59
C ALA A 56 -4.71 -14.91 -9.35
N SER A 57 -5.00 -15.69 -8.31
CA SER A 57 -5.50 -15.16 -7.04
C SER A 57 -4.46 -14.30 -6.32
N SER A 58 -3.20 -14.73 -6.28
CA SER A 58 -2.09 -13.96 -5.69
C SER A 58 -1.87 -12.64 -6.41
N LEU A 59 -1.88 -12.65 -7.76
CA LEU A 59 -1.78 -11.43 -8.56
C LEU A 59 -2.96 -10.50 -8.35
N GLY A 60 -4.17 -11.02 -8.20
CA GLY A 60 -5.36 -10.23 -7.86
C GLY A 60 -5.20 -9.51 -6.52
N GLN A 61 -4.65 -10.19 -5.51
CA GLN A 61 -4.32 -9.57 -4.22
C GLN A 61 -3.18 -8.57 -4.37
N GLY A 62 -2.15 -8.87 -5.16
CA GLY A 62 -1.05 -7.95 -5.46
C GLY A 62 -1.54 -6.63 -6.08
N ILE A 63 -2.49 -6.68 -7.02
CA ILE A 63 -3.12 -5.49 -7.59
C ILE A 63 -3.86 -4.68 -6.51
N SER A 64 -4.58 -5.35 -5.61
CA SER A 64 -5.25 -4.68 -4.49
C SER A 64 -4.26 -3.99 -3.56
N ASN A 65 -3.15 -4.64 -3.25
CA ASN A 65 -2.07 -4.07 -2.44
C ASN A 65 -1.41 -2.87 -3.13
N ALA A 66 -1.17 -2.95 -4.43
CA ALA A 66 -0.62 -1.84 -5.22
C ALA A 66 -1.56 -0.63 -5.25
N ASN A 67 -2.88 -0.85 -5.34
CA ASN A 67 -3.87 0.22 -5.23
C ASN A 67 -3.85 0.88 -3.84
N SER A 68 -3.69 0.09 -2.79
CA SER A 68 -3.53 0.60 -1.42
C SER A 68 -2.26 1.41 -1.25
N ALA A 69 -1.13 0.95 -1.83
CA ALA A 69 0.13 1.70 -1.86
C ALA A 69 -0.03 3.04 -2.59
N THR A 70 -0.72 3.05 -3.74
CA THR A 70 -1.00 4.27 -4.48
C THR A 70 -1.84 5.25 -3.67
N ALA A 71 -2.87 4.79 -2.97
CA ALA A 71 -3.69 5.63 -2.11
C ALA A 71 -2.87 6.22 -0.95
N LEU A 72 -1.99 5.43 -0.32
CA LEU A 72 -1.07 5.89 0.73
C LEU A 72 -0.15 7.00 0.22
N ILE A 73 0.49 6.79 -0.94
CA ILE A 73 1.39 7.77 -1.55
C ILE A 73 0.64 9.08 -1.88
N GLN A 74 -0.59 8.99 -2.39
CA GLN A 74 -1.39 10.17 -2.68
C GLN A 74 -1.75 10.98 -1.43
N ILE A 75 -2.02 10.32 -0.31
CA ILE A 75 -2.26 10.98 0.98
C ILE A 75 -0.99 11.69 1.45
N ALA A 76 0.15 11.00 1.42
CA ALA A 76 1.44 11.58 1.79
C ALA A 76 1.83 12.77 0.88
N ASP A 77 1.63 12.66 -0.44
CA ASP A 77 1.89 13.72 -1.41
C ASP A 77 1.09 14.98 -1.11
N LYS A 78 -0.21 14.84 -0.84
CA LYS A 78 -1.07 15.98 -0.49
C LYS A 78 -0.68 16.63 0.83
N ALA A 79 -0.32 15.84 1.83
CA ALA A 79 0.14 16.37 3.11
C ALA A 79 1.47 17.12 2.95
N MET A 80 2.44 16.58 2.20
CA MET A 80 3.71 17.26 1.91
C MET A 80 3.52 18.52 1.07
N ALA A 81 2.57 18.54 0.13
CA ALA A 81 2.25 19.75 -0.64
C ALA A 81 1.73 20.86 0.28
N GLU A 82 0.87 20.54 1.26
CA GLU A 82 0.38 21.52 2.23
C GLU A 82 1.50 22.00 3.17
N GLN A 83 2.39 21.12 3.62
CA GLN A 83 3.57 21.52 4.38
C GLN A 83 4.49 22.45 3.58
N SER A 84 4.70 22.19 2.29
CA SER A 84 5.46 23.06 1.39
C SER A 84 4.84 24.47 1.30
N ASN A 85 3.51 24.56 1.20
CA ASN A 85 2.80 25.83 1.21
C ASN A 85 3.02 26.61 2.52
N ILE A 86 2.99 25.92 3.66
CA ILE A 86 3.26 26.54 4.97
C ILE A 86 4.70 27.06 5.02
N LEU A 87 5.67 26.27 4.56
CA LEU A 87 7.08 26.69 4.52
C LEU A 87 7.31 27.90 3.63
N ASP A 88 6.60 28.03 2.50
CA ASP A 88 6.66 29.22 1.65
C ASP A 88 6.10 30.46 2.36
N ILE A 89 5.02 30.31 3.14
CA ILE A 89 4.48 31.38 3.96
C ILE A 89 5.48 31.76 5.06
N VAL A 90 6.06 30.81 5.75
CA VAL A 90 7.10 31.05 6.79
C VAL A 90 8.27 31.81 6.18
N LYS A 91 8.77 31.39 5.01
CA LYS A 91 9.85 32.08 4.30
C LYS A 91 9.52 33.53 3.99
N THR A 92 8.31 33.81 3.51
CA THR A 92 7.90 35.18 3.22
C THR A 92 7.79 36.05 4.50
N LYS A 93 7.30 35.46 5.60
CA LYS A 93 7.25 36.11 6.91
C LYS A 93 8.64 36.42 7.47
N LEU A 94 9.60 35.50 7.31
CA LEU A 94 11.00 35.71 7.72
C LEU A 94 11.65 36.84 6.93
N ILE A 95 11.45 36.91 5.61
CA ILE A 95 11.93 38.01 4.78
C ILE A 95 11.33 39.34 5.24
N GLN A 96 10.04 39.37 5.59
CA GLN A 96 9.37 40.54 6.14
C GLN A 96 9.97 40.98 7.49
N ALA A 97 10.25 40.01 8.38
CA ALA A 97 10.85 40.29 9.68
C ALA A 97 12.31 40.79 9.56
N ALA A 98 13.04 40.33 8.56
CA ALA A 98 14.43 40.73 8.30
C ALA A 98 14.56 42.15 7.75
N THR A 99 13.45 42.78 7.34
CA THR A 99 13.46 44.14 6.80
C THR A 99 13.68 45.18 7.92
N SER A 100 14.66 46.07 7.78
CA SER A 100 15.04 47.07 8.79
C SER A 100 13.94 48.08 9.14
N THR A 101 12.92 48.20 8.28
CA THR A 101 11.75 49.06 8.52
C THR A 101 10.69 48.43 9.44
N THR A 102 10.82 47.17 9.79
CA THR A 102 9.88 46.47 10.68
C THR A 102 10.22 46.80 12.14
N SER A 103 9.25 47.27 12.92
CA SER A 103 9.43 47.60 14.34
C SER A 103 9.66 46.33 15.19
N SER A 104 10.18 46.48 16.41
CA SER A 104 10.37 45.39 17.36
C SER A 104 9.06 44.66 17.67
N GLU A 105 7.98 45.40 17.89
CA GLU A 105 6.63 44.88 18.13
C GLU A 105 6.11 44.12 16.90
N GLY A 106 6.40 44.62 15.68
CA GLY A 106 6.07 43.97 14.42
C GLY A 106 6.79 42.64 14.24
N ARG A 107 8.09 42.57 14.59
CA ARG A 107 8.85 41.33 14.53
C ARG A 107 8.34 40.29 15.55
N GLU A 108 7.99 40.73 16.76
CA GLU A 108 7.40 39.84 17.76
C GLU A 108 6.04 39.29 17.33
N ALA A 109 5.22 40.09 16.65
CA ALA A 109 3.97 39.60 16.07
C ALA A 109 4.23 38.57 14.97
N ILE A 110 5.19 38.82 14.06
CA ILE A 110 5.58 37.89 13.00
C ILE A 110 6.15 36.60 13.61
N ARG A 111 6.96 36.67 14.66
CA ARG A 111 7.48 35.48 15.37
C ARG A 111 6.35 34.59 15.90
N LYS A 112 5.32 35.18 16.53
CA LYS A 112 4.15 34.42 17.00
C LYS A 112 3.35 33.81 15.85
N ASP A 113 3.25 34.50 14.72
CA ASP A 113 2.61 33.91 13.51
C ASP A 113 3.40 32.73 13.00
N ILE A 114 4.74 32.84 12.90
CA ILE A 114 5.61 31.74 12.45
C ILE A 114 5.48 30.54 13.39
N THR A 115 5.49 30.75 14.72
CA THR A 115 5.30 29.65 15.68
C THR A 115 4.00 28.89 15.41
N LYS A 116 2.88 29.59 15.18
CA LYS A 116 1.60 28.96 14.86
C LYS A 116 1.62 28.18 13.53
N LEU A 117 2.35 28.70 12.54
CA LEU A 117 2.50 28.00 11.26
C LEU A 117 3.35 26.73 11.41
N LEU A 118 4.38 26.75 12.25
CA LEU A 118 5.18 25.58 12.58
C LEU A 118 4.39 24.54 13.41
N ASP A 119 3.57 24.99 14.37
CA ASP A 119 2.62 24.12 15.08
C ASP A 119 1.64 23.44 14.11
N GLN A 120 1.18 24.18 13.09
CA GLN A 120 0.32 23.63 12.06
C GLN A 120 1.04 22.60 11.17
N LEU A 121 2.31 22.83 10.86
CA LEU A 121 3.14 21.88 10.12
C LEU A 121 3.29 20.54 10.91
N ASP A 122 3.56 20.64 12.22
CA ASP A 122 3.63 19.46 13.10
C ASP A 122 2.28 18.74 13.21
N ASN A 123 1.19 19.50 13.28
CA ASN A 123 -0.16 18.91 13.26
C ASN A 123 -0.44 18.14 11.97
N ILE A 124 -0.01 18.63 10.81
CA ILE A 124 -0.15 17.91 9.54
C ILE A 124 0.69 16.63 9.59
N SER A 125 1.93 16.71 10.08
CA SER A 125 2.80 15.54 10.18
C SER A 125 2.21 14.45 11.09
N THR A 126 1.73 14.81 12.28
CA THR A 126 1.22 13.85 13.27
C THR A 126 -0.16 13.30 12.92
N GLN A 127 -1.00 14.09 12.23
CA GLN A 127 -2.36 13.67 11.88
C GLN A 127 -2.44 12.93 10.55
N THR A 128 -1.39 13.03 9.69
CA THR A 128 -1.36 12.31 8.42
C THR A 128 -1.05 10.85 8.67
N ASN A 129 -2.08 10.03 8.61
CA ASN A 129 -1.96 8.58 8.81
C ASN A 129 -2.76 7.81 7.75
N TYR A 130 -2.36 6.57 7.52
CA TYR A 130 -3.08 5.60 6.71
C TYR A 130 -3.30 4.34 7.56
N ASN A 131 -4.57 3.98 7.79
CA ASN A 131 -4.96 2.83 8.60
C ASN A 131 -4.31 2.82 10.01
N GLY A 132 -4.18 4.01 10.64
CA GLY A 132 -3.61 4.15 11.98
C GLY A 132 -2.07 4.16 12.03
N VAL A 133 -1.40 4.13 10.89
CA VAL A 133 0.06 4.26 10.80
C VAL A 133 0.41 5.66 10.30
N ASN A 134 1.20 6.41 11.06
CA ASN A 134 1.65 7.74 10.67
C ASN A 134 2.61 7.66 9.50
N LEU A 135 2.46 8.58 8.53
CA LEU A 135 3.25 8.56 7.30
C LEU A 135 4.45 9.50 7.37
N LEU A 136 4.35 10.62 8.10
CA LEU A 136 5.29 11.73 8.04
C LEU A 136 5.99 12.04 9.36
N ASP A 137 5.49 11.51 10.48
CA ASP A 137 5.97 11.87 11.83
C ASP A 137 7.19 11.07 12.29
N THR A 138 7.40 9.88 11.75
CA THR A 138 8.48 8.98 12.17
C THR A 138 9.57 8.86 11.12
N LYS A 139 10.83 8.88 11.60
CA LYS A 139 12.00 8.56 10.79
C LYS A 139 12.05 7.05 10.51
N ASP A 140 12.54 6.69 9.33
CA ASP A 140 12.78 5.29 8.92
C ASP A 140 11.50 4.43 8.89
N ASN A 141 10.37 4.99 8.48
CA ASN A 141 9.17 4.21 8.17
C ASN A 141 9.35 3.52 6.82
N ASP A 142 9.57 2.21 6.88
CA ASP A 142 9.62 1.36 5.70
C ASP A 142 8.27 0.70 5.48
N PHE A 143 7.57 1.12 4.43
CA PHE A 143 6.33 0.48 3.99
C PHE A 143 6.64 -0.48 2.86
N THR A 144 6.36 -1.75 3.05
CA THR A 144 6.51 -2.77 2.01
C THR A 144 5.15 -3.28 1.58
N PHE A 145 4.90 -3.29 0.28
CA PHE A 145 3.66 -3.78 -0.31
C PHE A 145 3.96 -4.98 -1.18
N GLN A 146 3.50 -6.16 -0.79
CA GLN A 146 3.65 -7.38 -1.57
C GLN A 146 2.74 -7.32 -2.80
N VAL A 147 3.33 -7.34 -4.01
CA VAL A 147 2.60 -7.28 -5.29
C VAL A 147 2.72 -8.56 -6.09
N GLY A 148 3.66 -9.44 -5.76
CA GLY A 148 3.88 -10.72 -6.44
C GLY A 148 3.73 -11.92 -5.53
N GLU A 149 3.91 -13.11 -6.11
CA GLU A 149 3.80 -14.40 -5.40
C GLU A 149 5.02 -14.68 -4.53
N ASP A 150 6.22 -14.25 -4.95
CA ASP A 150 7.47 -14.42 -4.22
C ASP A 150 7.79 -13.22 -3.32
N SER A 151 8.52 -13.46 -2.23
CA SER A 151 8.94 -12.46 -1.25
C SER A 151 9.82 -11.33 -1.82
N ASN A 152 10.33 -11.47 -3.04
CA ASN A 152 11.15 -10.47 -3.71
C ASN A 152 10.35 -9.53 -4.65
N TYR A 153 9.04 -9.73 -4.75
CA TYR A 153 8.15 -8.89 -5.54
C TYR A 153 7.34 -7.96 -4.65
N ASP A 154 8.06 -7.14 -3.90
CA ASP A 154 7.50 -6.08 -3.08
C ASP A 154 7.85 -4.69 -3.63
N ILE A 155 7.01 -3.72 -3.34
CA ILE A 155 7.28 -2.30 -3.55
C ILE A 155 7.58 -1.72 -2.19
N GLY A 156 8.83 -1.29 -1.98
CA GLY A 156 9.26 -0.59 -0.78
C GLY A 156 9.08 0.92 -0.93
N LEU A 157 8.50 1.56 0.07
CA LEU A 157 8.51 3.02 0.24
C LEU A 157 9.18 3.30 1.58
N SER A 158 10.34 3.97 1.53
CA SER A 158 11.11 4.34 2.73
C SER A 158 11.07 5.84 2.93
N THR A 159 10.76 6.29 4.14
CA THR A 159 10.89 7.68 4.53
C THR A 159 12.17 7.86 5.34
N ALA A 160 13.21 8.43 4.71
CA ALA A 160 14.52 8.61 5.34
C ALA A 160 14.51 9.65 6.47
N TYR A 161 13.52 10.57 6.48
CA TYR A 161 13.43 11.66 7.45
C TYR A 161 11.98 11.89 7.85
N ALA A 162 11.75 12.18 9.13
CA ALA A 162 10.47 12.72 9.58
C ALA A 162 10.27 14.12 8.98
N VAL A 163 9.08 14.39 8.43
CA VAL A 163 8.73 15.69 7.85
C VAL A 163 7.92 16.48 8.88
N ASN A 164 8.57 16.78 10.00
CA ASN A 164 8.06 17.61 11.09
C ASN A 164 9.14 18.61 11.49
N THR A 165 8.83 19.53 12.40
CA THR A 165 9.81 20.56 12.85
C THR A 165 11.06 19.94 13.47
N ALA A 166 10.94 18.81 14.15
CA ALA A 166 12.09 18.07 14.70
C ALA A 166 12.97 17.44 13.62
N GLY A 167 12.38 16.93 12.53
CA GLY A 167 13.10 16.35 11.39
C GLY A 167 13.74 17.41 10.49
N LEU A 168 13.13 18.58 10.38
CA LEU A 168 13.66 19.75 9.64
C LEU A 168 14.72 20.54 10.42
N GLY A 169 15.04 20.11 11.61
CA GLY A 169 15.85 20.86 12.57
C GLY A 169 14.92 21.61 13.52
N SER A 170 15.18 21.54 14.83
CA SER A 170 14.26 22.11 15.81
C SER A 170 13.91 23.55 15.44
N ALA A 171 12.60 23.85 15.41
CA ALA A 171 12.13 25.20 15.20
C ALA A 171 12.74 26.20 16.22
N GLU A 172 13.10 25.68 17.40
CA GLU A 172 13.87 26.38 18.41
C GLU A 172 15.28 26.76 17.92
N ALA A 173 15.94 25.90 17.13
CA ALA A 173 17.25 26.26 16.55
C ALA A 173 17.10 27.33 15.45
N LEU A 174 16.00 27.34 14.73
CA LEU A 174 15.70 28.37 13.72
C LEU A 174 15.20 29.69 14.32
N ILE A 175 14.63 29.65 15.53
CA ILE A 175 14.02 30.82 16.19
C ILE A 175 14.85 31.31 17.37
N ASN A 176 15.56 30.41 18.09
CA ASN A 176 16.32 30.73 19.30
C ASN A 176 17.84 30.76 19.08
N ASP A 177 18.33 30.49 17.87
CA ASP A 177 19.72 30.80 17.56
C ASP A 177 19.83 32.32 17.40
N GLU A 178 19.99 32.97 18.55
CA GLU A 178 20.24 34.42 18.64
C GLU A 178 21.42 34.85 17.78
N ASP A 179 22.27 33.90 17.33
CA ASP A 179 23.49 34.17 16.57
C ASP A 179 23.36 34.05 15.04
N THR A 180 22.34 33.40 14.47
CA THR A 180 22.33 33.13 13.03
C THR A 180 21.20 33.74 12.22
N LEU A 181 20.05 34.02 12.78
CA LEU A 181 18.92 34.63 12.03
C LEU A 181 18.31 35.89 12.67
N PHE A 182 18.53 36.17 13.93
CA PHE A 182 17.95 37.32 14.63
C PHE A 182 18.99 38.21 15.34
N ASN A 183 20.26 38.04 15.11
CA ASN A 183 21.27 38.95 15.62
C ASN A 183 21.30 40.24 14.78
N ILE A 184 20.16 40.90 14.69
CA ILE A 184 20.04 42.26 14.08
C ILE A 184 20.04 43.37 15.17
N GLU A 185 20.30 43.00 16.43
CA GLU A 185 20.36 44.01 17.51
C GLU A 185 21.74 44.66 17.70
N ASN A 186 22.78 44.26 16.98
CA ASN A 186 24.12 44.84 17.14
C ASN A 186 24.85 45.12 15.81
N GLN A 187 24.18 45.75 14.84
CA GLN A 187 24.88 46.54 13.81
C GLN A 187 24.19 47.89 13.59
#